data_4504d91b15d4230155245c52ddee5c60
#
_entry.id   4504d91b15d4230155245c52ddee5c60
#
_cell.length_a   1.000
_cell.length_b   1.000
_cell.length_c   1.000
_cell.angle_alpha   90.00
_cell.angle_beta   90.00
_cell.angle_gamma   90.00
#
_symmetry.space_group_name_H-M   'P 1'
#
loop_
_entity.id
_entity.type
_entity.pdbx_description
1 polymer ?
#
loop_
_entity_poly.entity_id
_entity_poly.type
_entity_poly.pdbx_seq_one_letter_code
_entity_poly.pdbx_strand_id
1 'polypeptide(L)'
;SNNKFNANNASLSVDLSEARQAVKENRFQDALDLFEIILKDDPDHIDSLYLAAVSSRYLKNFDESKKFIKQLMIIAPDMGRAYQELGHIFRDMGKIDKAVVHYRQACELNPALLASWSALYKYFTENKNQPAADHAQEQIEKLQSLPPALLYIDQIMNEGRLGIAETQCRAFLKKNPTHTYAMSLLSEIANRLGYFDDAEFLLEKAVEFKPKDGDLRMKYAQILRKKQKFAKTLEQVNILCDQYPDNHSYQAQKASEIMQNGDHEAAIKLLDNILQKNPYNFSTFTSKGHAQKTLGQTDEAIKSYQTAYKIKPDHGEAFFSLANLKTYSFSKDELNGMRDQAKRVDLSLRDKAYFHFAL
;
A
#
# COMPACT_ATOMS: atom_id res chain seq x y z
N SER A 1 13.40 41.98 -16.80
CA SER A 1 13.69 40.63 -16.28
C SER A 1 12.51 39.69 -16.25
N ASN A 2 11.26 40.20 -16.21
CA ASN A 2 10.04 39.35 -16.22
C ASN A 2 9.77 38.64 -17.56
N ASN A 3 10.24 39.19 -18.68
CA ASN A 3 9.99 38.59 -20.01
C ASN A 3 10.87 37.35 -20.30
N LYS A 4 12.07 37.25 -19.70
CA LYS A 4 12.92 36.07 -19.89
C LYS A 4 12.42 34.88 -19.07
N PHE A 5 11.85 35.12 -17.88
CA PHE A 5 11.28 34.07 -17.04
C PHE A 5 10.01 33.45 -17.65
N ASN A 6 9.16 34.28 -18.26
CA ASN A 6 7.96 33.81 -18.95
C ASN A 6 8.26 33.08 -20.27
N ALA A 7 9.30 33.49 -21.02
CA ALA A 7 9.70 32.84 -22.26
C ALA A 7 10.29 31.43 -21.99
N ASN A 8 11.11 31.27 -20.94
CA ASN A 8 11.68 29.98 -20.55
C ASN A 8 10.61 29.00 -20.05
N ASN A 9 9.64 29.46 -19.26
CA ASN A 9 8.54 28.61 -18.82
C ASN A 9 7.60 28.21 -19.97
N ALA A 10 7.40 29.06 -20.95
CA ALA A 10 6.59 28.75 -22.13
C ALA A 10 7.32 27.74 -23.05
N SER A 11 8.62 27.85 -23.25
CA SER A 11 9.42 26.90 -24.03
C SER A 11 9.49 25.52 -23.36
N LEU A 12 9.78 25.48 -22.05
CA LEU A 12 9.78 24.24 -21.25
C LEU A 12 8.41 23.51 -21.31
N SER A 13 7.30 24.23 -21.27
CA SER A 13 5.97 23.63 -21.34
C SER A 13 5.64 23.05 -22.71
N VAL A 14 6.12 23.68 -23.79
CA VAL A 14 5.95 23.20 -25.17
C VAL A 14 6.79 21.95 -25.40
N ASP A 15 8.06 21.96 -24.99
CA ASP A 15 8.96 20.83 -25.12
C ASP A 15 8.49 19.59 -24.32
N LEU A 16 7.93 19.79 -23.12
CA LEU A 16 7.36 18.70 -22.33
C LEU A 16 6.11 18.08 -22.96
N SER A 17 5.24 18.90 -23.53
CA SER A 17 4.05 18.43 -24.24
C SER A 17 4.41 17.63 -25.49
N GLU A 18 5.39 18.11 -26.27
CA GLU A 18 5.89 17.42 -27.45
C GLU A 18 6.57 16.11 -27.08
N ALA A 19 7.40 16.09 -26.02
CA ALA A 19 8.05 14.89 -25.53
C ALA A 19 7.03 13.84 -25.08
N ARG A 20 5.99 14.23 -24.36
CA ARG A 20 4.88 13.32 -23.96
C ARG A 20 4.11 12.79 -25.16
N GLN A 21 3.90 13.61 -26.18
CA GLN A 21 3.25 13.18 -27.41
C GLN A 21 4.11 12.15 -28.14
N ALA A 22 5.42 12.35 -28.23
CA ALA A 22 6.35 11.41 -28.81
C ALA A 22 6.31 10.03 -28.11
N VAL A 23 6.22 10.01 -26.76
CA VAL A 23 6.03 8.75 -26.01
C VAL A 23 4.72 8.06 -26.39
N LYS A 24 3.61 8.80 -26.49
CA LYS A 24 2.31 8.23 -26.88
C LYS A 24 2.32 7.64 -28.30
N GLU A 25 3.12 8.20 -29.18
CA GLU A 25 3.29 7.76 -30.56
C GLU A 25 4.39 6.68 -30.70
N ASN A 26 4.96 6.20 -29.60
CA ASN A 26 6.07 5.24 -29.57
C ASN A 26 7.36 5.73 -30.27
N ARG A 27 7.53 7.04 -30.42
CA ARG A 27 8.75 7.67 -30.91
C ARG A 27 9.73 7.89 -29.75
N PHE A 28 10.25 6.78 -29.20
CA PHE A 28 10.99 6.82 -27.94
C PHE A 28 12.34 7.54 -28.04
N GLN A 29 13.01 7.49 -29.19
CA GLN A 29 14.27 8.24 -29.37
C GLN A 29 14.01 9.75 -29.41
N ASP A 30 13.00 10.20 -30.16
CA ASP A 30 12.62 11.60 -30.21
C ASP A 30 12.20 12.12 -28.83
N ALA A 31 11.43 11.30 -28.10
CA ALA A 31 11.02 11.62 -26.74
C ALA A 31 12.23 11.75 -25.80
N LEU A 32 13.16 10.81 -25.84
CA LEU A 32 14.37 10.84 -25.03
C LEU A 32 15.22 12.08 -25.29
N ASP A 33 15.43 12.44 -26.55
CA ASP A 33 16.20 13.62 -26.94
C ASP A 33 15.56 14.90 -26.36
N LEU A 34 14.22 15.01 -26.39
CA LEU A 34 13.48 16.13 -25.80
C LEU A 34 13.57 16.14 -24.28
N PHE A 35 13.45 14.99 -23.60
CA PHE A 35 13.59 14.91 -22.14
C PHE A 35 15.00 15.27 -21.69
N GLU A 36 16.02 14.89 -22.44
CA GLU A 36 17.41 15.27 -22.14
C GLU A 36 17.62 16.78 -22.22
N ILE A 37 16.96 17.47 -23.17
CA ILE A 37 16.98 18.94 -23.25
C ILE A 37 16.36 19.55 -21.99
N ILE A 38 15.19 19.07 -21.58
CA ILE A 38 14.51 19.53 -20.38
C ILE A 38 15.38 19.29 -19.14
N LEU A 39 16.00 18.13 -19.03
CA LEU A 39 16.84 17.74 -17.90
C LEU A 39 18.18 18.50 -17.84
N LYS A 40 18.65 19.13 -18.92
CA LYS A 40 19.79 20.05 -18.87
C LYS A 40 19.42 21.34 -18.13
N ASP A 41 18.19 21.81 -18.28
CA ASP A 41 17.71 23.03 -17.64
C ASP A 41 17.19 22.78 -16.22
N ASP A 42 16.50 21.64 -16.03
CA ASP A 42 15.98 21.18 -14.74
C ASP A 42 16.33 19.69 -14.52
N PRO A 43 17.51 19.39 -13.95
CA PRO A 43 17.97 18.03 -13.73
C PRO A 43 17.08 17.18 -12.83
N ASP A 44 16.27 17.83 -11.99
CA ASP A 44 15.42 17.20 -10.99
C ASP A 44 13.94 17.15 -11.41
N HIS A 45 13.66 17.42 -12.71
CA HIS A 45 12.30 17.37 -13.22
C HIS A 45 11.75 15.94 -13.22
N ILE A 46 10.87 15.64 -12.25
CA ILE A 46 10.38 14.29 -11.94
C ILE A 46 9.77 13.59 -13.15
N ASP A 47 8.83 14.24 -13.85
CA ASP A 47 8.16 13.64 -15.00
C ASP A 47 9.12 13.34 -16.15
N SER A 48 10.10 14.21 -16.39
CA SER A 48 11.11 14.00 -17.43
C SER A 48 12.05 12.86 -17.10
N LEU A 49 12.51 12.74 -15.85
CA LEU A 49 13.32 11.60 -15.39
C LEU A 49 12.57 10.28 -15.57
N TYR A 50 11.29 10.24 -15.17
CA TYR A 50 10.46 9.05 -15.29
C TYR A 50 10.26 8.65 -16.76
N LEU A 51 9.83 9.59 -17.62
CA LEU A 51 9.55 9.31 -19.03
C LEU A 51 10.81 9.08 -19.86
N ALA A 52 11.94 9.68 -19.49
CA ALA A 52 13.25 9.35 -20.07
C ALA A 52 13.63 7.89 -19.74
N ALA A 53 13.42 7.46 -18.51
CA ALA A 53 13.65 6.07 -18.11
C ALA A 53 12.77 5.10 -18.91
N VAL A 54 11.48 5.40 -19.05
CA VAL A 54 10.53 4.61 -19.86
C VAL A 54 11.00 4.51 -21.31
N SER A 55 11.34 5.66 -21.93
CA SER A 55 11.81 5.71 -23.31
C SER A 55 13.09 4.92 -23.51
N SER A 56 14.06 5.04 -22.60
CA SER A 56 15.32 4.29 -22.64
C SER A 56 15.09 2.78 -22.52
N ARG A 57 14.12 2.34 -21.68
CA ARG A 57 13.77 0.93 -21.56
C ARG A 57 13.18 0.38 -22.86
N TYR A 58 12.26 1.10 -23.50
CA TYR A 58 11.72 0.67 -24.80
C TYR A 58 12.78 0.59 -25.91
N LEU A 59 13.80 1.45 -25.83
CA LEU A 59 14.98 1.38 -26.69
C LEU A 59 15.97 0.27 -26.29
N LYS A 60 15.67 -0.48 -25.23
CA LYS A 60 16.53 -1.52 -24.62
C LYS A 60 17.85 -0.99 -24.04
N ASN A 61 17.94 0.30 -23.80
CA ASN A 61 19.06 0.96 -23.11
C ASN A 61 18.87 0.86 -21.59
N PHE A 62 18.96 -0.36 -21.05
CA PHE A 62 18.59 -0.65 -19.66
C PHE A 62 19.48 0.07 -18.63
N ASP A 63 20.76 0.23 -18.92
CA ASP A 63 21.68 0.93 -18.01
C ASP A 63 21.36 2.42 -17.92
N GLU A 64 21.03 3.05 -19.03
CA GLU A 64 20.58 4.43 -19.07
C GLU A 64 19.24 4.61 -18.33
N SER A 65 18.29 3.71 -18.62
CA SER A 65 17.00 3.69 -17.93
C SER A 65 17.16 3.60 -16.41
N LYS A 66 18.04 2.72 -15.91
CA LYS A 66 18.34 2.59 -14.47
C LYS A 66 18.98 3.84 -13.88
N LYS A 67 19.81 4.56 -14.62
CA LYS A 67 20.40 5.82 -14.15
C LYS A 67 19.34 6.88 -13.91
N PHE A 68 18.40 7.08 -14.85
CA PHE A 68 17.29 7.99 -14.67
C PHE A 68 16.43 7.63 -13.45
N ILE A 69 16.10 6.34 -13.29
CA ILE A 69 15.32 5.88 -12.14
C ILE A 69 16.08 6.07 -10.83
N LYS A 70 17.38 5.79 -10.80
CA LYS A 70 18.20 6.01 -9.59
C LYS A 70 18.20 7.47 -9.16
N GLN A 71 18.33 8.40 -10.09
CA GLN A 71 18.23 9.83 -9.81
C GLN A 71 16.83 10.20 -9.32
N LEU A 72 15.79 9.68 -9.98
CA LEU A 72 14.39 9.90 -9.58
C LEU A 72 14.12 9.41 -8.16
N MET A 73 14.64 8.25 -7.77
CA MET A 73 14.45 7.68 -6.43
C MET A 73 15.16 8.48 -5.33
N ILE A 74 16.21 9.22 -5.66
CA ILE A 74 16.87 10.15 -4.72
C ILE A 74 15.94 11.35 -4.46
N ILE A 75 15.29 11.86 -5.49
CA ILE A 75 14.45 13.06 -5.41
C ILE A 75 13.05 12.70 -4.86
N ALA A 76 12.49 11.58 -5.29
CA ALA A 76 11.15 11.11 -4.96
C ALA A 76 11.17 9.63 -4.52
N PRO A 77 11.71 9.33 -3.31
CA PRO A 77 11.90 7.95 -2.84
C PRO A 77 10.61 7.16 -2.66
N ASP A 78 9.49 7.84 -2.49
CA ASP A 78 8.17 7.24 -2.27
C ASP A 78 7.33 7.15 -3.56
N MET A 79 7.92 7.41 -4.71
CA MET A 79 7.22 7.34 -5.98
C MET A 79 7.09 5.89 -6.47
N GLY A 80 5.92 5.28 -6.26
CA GLY A 80 5.67 3.88 -6.63
C GLY A 80 5.92 3.57 -8.11
N ARG A 81 5.64 4.51 -9.03
CA ARG A 81 5.91 4.33 -10.46
C ARG A 81 7.39 4.15 -10.79
N ALA A 82 8.30 4.72 -10.00
CA ALA A 82 9.75 4.50 -10.18
C ALA A 82 10.11 3.03 -9.92
N TYR A 83 9.57 2.45 -8.88
CA TYR A 83 9.75 1.03 -8.57
C TYR A 83 9.07 0.12 -9.59
N GLN A 84 7.88 0.48 -10.08
CA GLN A 84 7.22 -0.23 -11.17
C GLN A 84 8.10 -0.25 -12.42
N GLU A 85 8.70 0.87 -12.77
CA GLU A 85 9.59 0.95 -13.94
C GLU A 85 10.86 0.11 -13.75
N LEU A 86 11.46 0.08 -12.55
CA LEU A 86 12.53 -0.88 -12.24
C LEU A 86 12.07 -2.32 -12.41
N GLY A 87 10.87 -2.66 -11.98
CA GLY A 87 10.26 -3.96 -12.22
C GLY A 87 10.20 -4.29 -13.71
N HIS A 88 9.74 -3.35 -14.54
CA HIS A 88 9.70 -3.51 -15.99
C HIS A 88 11.10 -3.67 -16.59
N ILE A 89 12.08 -2.90 -16.16
CA ILE A 89 13.46 -3.00 -16.62
C ILE A 89 14.04 -4.39 -16.33
N PHE A 90 13.93 -4.87 -15.09
CA PHE A 90 14.43 -6.19 -14.71
C PHE A 90 13.69 -7.33 -15.39
N ARG A 91 12.36 -7.21 -15.57
CA ARG A 91 11.57 -8.17 -16.36
C ARG A 91 12.09 -8.24 -17.81
N ASP A 92 12.29 -7.09 -18.44
CA ASP A 92 12.75 -7.01 -19.85
C ASP A 92 14.19 -7.51 -20.00
N MET A 93 14.98 -7.47 -18.92
CA MET A 93 16.31 -8.09 -18.83
C MET A 93 16.26 -9.59 -18.51
N GLY A 94 15.09 -10.19 -18.34
CA GLY A 94 14.93 -11.60 -17.95
C GLY A 94 15.22 -11.90 -16.47
N LYS A 95 15.37 -10.88 -15.62
CA LYS A 95 15.67 -11.01 -14.18
C LYS A 95 14.40 -10.96 -13.35
N ILE A 96 13.56 -12.00 -13.45
CA ILE A 96 12.20 -12.02 -12.90
C ILE A 96 12.19 -11.87 -11.38
N ASP A 97 13.09 -12.51 -10.63
CA ASP A 97 13.15 -12.41 -9.17
C ASP A 97 13.40 -10.98 -8.71
N LYS A 98 14.28 -10.24 -9.40
CA LYS A 98 14.50 -8.81 -9.12
C LYS A 98 13.30 -7.96 -9.49
N ALA A 99 12.63 -8.27 -10.61
CA ALA A 99 11.42 -7.58 -11.03
C ALA A 99 10.32 -7.68 -9.98
N VAL A 100 10.10 -8.86 -9.41
CA VAL A 100 9.06 -9.11 -8.38
C VAL A 100 9.30 -8.28 -7.13
N VAL A 101 10.54 -8.15 -6.67
CA VAL A 101 10.87 -7.29 -5.51
C VAL A 101 10.41 -5.86 -5.77
N HIS A 102 10.70 -5.30 -6.94
CA HIS A 102 10.34 -3.93 -7.28
C HIS A 102 8.84 -3.74 -7.54
N TYR A 103 8.16 -4.70 -8.15
CA TYR A 103 6.70 -4.66 -8.29
C TYR A 103 5.99 -4.69 -6.93
N ARG A 104 6.50 -5.45 -5.95
CA ARG A 104 5.97 -5.42 -4.58
C ARG A 104 6.15 -4.05 -3.94
N GLN A 105 7.35 -3.48 -4.02
CA GLN A 105 7.61 -2.13 -3.52
C GLN A 105 6.69 -1.10 -4.17
N ALA A 106 6.48 -1.20 -5.48
CA ALA A 106 5.56 -0.34 -6.21
C ALA A 106 4.13 -0.42 -5.67
N CYS A 107 3.59 -1.62 -5.46
CA CYS A 107 2.25 -1.82 -4.93
C CYS A 107 2.10 -1.39 -3.47
N GLU A 108 3.14 -1.51 -2.65
CA GLU A 108 3.13 -1.04 -1.26
C GLU A 108 3.10 0.49 -1.18
N LEU A 109 3.84 1.17 -2.06
CA LEU A 109 3.85 2.63 -2.12
C LEU A 109 2.62 3.20 -2.84
N ASN A 110 2.13 2.52 -3.86
CA ASN A 110 1.00 2.96 -4.66
C ASN A 110 0.13 1.76 -5.08
N PRO A 111 -0.87 1.41 -4.26
CA PRO A 111 -1.77 0.29 -4.55
C PRO A 111 -2.63 0.44 -5.81
N ALA A 112 -2.64 1.63 -6.43
CA ALA A 112 -3.40 1.91 -7.65
C ALA A 112 -2.62 1.57 -8.95
N LEU A 113 -1.43 0.98 -8.86
CA LEU A 113 -0.60 0.61 -10.01
C LEU A 113 -1.00 -0.75 -10.58
N LEU A 114 -1.95 -0.74 -11.50
CA LEU A 114 -2.53 -1.93 -12.13
C LEU A 114 -1.47 -2.84 -12.80
N ALA A 115 -0.50 -2.25 -13.49
CA ALA A 115 0.55 -3.02 -14.18
C ALA A 115 1.42 -3.83 -13.20
N SER A 116 1.70 -3.28 -12.02
CA SER A 116 2.46 -3.99 -10.97
C SER A 116 1.67 -5.17 -10.41
N TRP A 117 0.37 -4.99 -10.13
CA TRP A 117 -0.49 -6.08 -9.68
C TRP A 117 -0.61 -7.19 -10.73
N SER A 118 -0.73 -6.82 -12.01
CA SER A 118 -0.80 -7.79 -13.11
C SER A 118 0.48 -8.62 -13.23
N ALA A 119 1.64 -7.99 -13.07
CA ALA A 119 2.92 -8.69 -13.07
C ALA A 119 3.05 -9.64 -11.86
N LEU A 120 2.64 -9.20 -10.68
CA LEU A 120 2.63 -10.04 -9.46
C LEU A 120 1.66 -11.21 -9.59
N TYR A 121 0.46 -10.98 -10.10
CA TYR A 121 -0.51 -12.05 -10.35
C TYR A 121 0.06 -13.16 -11.22
N LYS A 122 0.69 -12.78 -12.33
CA LYS A 122 1.36 -13.73 -13.23
C LYS A 122 2.42 -14.54 -12.49
N TYR A 123 3.31 -13.86 -11.77
CA TYR A 123 4.38 -14.50 -11.02
C TYR A 123 3.84 -15.50 -9.97
N PHE A 124 2.85 -15.09 -9.17
CA PHE A 124 2.28 -15.95 -8.12
C PHE A 124 1.55 -17.15 -8.69
N THR A 125 0.86 -16.97 -9.82
CA THR A 125 0.19 -18.08 -10.53
C THR A 125 1.21 -19.10 -11.04
N GLU A 126 2.29 -18.65 -11.68
CA GLU A 126 3.36 -19.51 -12.19
C GLU A 126 4.10 -20.25 -11.06
N ASN A 127 4.23 -19.62 -9.90
CA ASN A 127 4.88 -20.21 -8.71
C ASN A 127 3.90 -20.92 -7.76
N LYS A 128 2.66 -21.14 -8.17
CA LYS A 128 1.62 -21.88 -7.41
C LYS A 128 1.34 -21.30 -6.02
N ASN A 129 1.53 -20.00 -5.85
CA ASN A 129 1.15 -19.27 -4.63
C ASN A 129 -0.27 -18.72 -4.79
N GLN A 130 -1.26 -19.61 -4.63
CA GLN A 130 -2.66 -19.27 -4.88
C GLN A 130 -3.18 -18.13 -4.00
N PRO A 131 -2.91 -18.08 -2.67
CA PRO A 131 -3.40 -16.97 -1.84
C PRO A 131 -2.90 -15.60 -2.29
N ALA A 132 -1.64 -15.50 -2.71
CA ALA A 132 -1.05 -14.25 -3.21
C ALA A 132 -1.60 -13.89 -4.60
N ALA A 133 -1.84 -14.89 -5.46
CA ALA A 133 -2.46 -14.71 -6.77
C ALA A 133 -3.89 -14.20 -6.63
N ASP A 134 -4.68 -14.80 -5.74
CA ASP A 134 -6.07 -14.38 -5.48
C ASP A 134 -6.14 -12.93 -4.98
N HIS A 135 -5.25 -12.57 -4.06
CA HIS A 135 -5.16 -11.18 -3.58
C HIS A 135 -4.81 -10.21 -4.70
N ALA A 136 -3.83 -10.52 -5.54
CA ALA A 136 -3.46 -9.69 -6.68
C ALA A 136 -4.62 -9.55 -7.67
N GLN A 137 -5.34 -10.64 -7.94
CA GLN A 137 -6.52 -10.65 -8.80
C GLN A 137 -7.63 -9.75 -8.26
N GLU A 138 -7.91 -9.80 -6.97
CA GLU A 138 -8.89 -8.92 -6.31
C GLU A 138 -8.53 -7.44 -6.49
N GLN A 139 -7.25 -7.07 -6.32
CA GLN A 139 -6.79 -5.70 -6.56
C GLN A 139 -6.95 -5.28 -8.02
N ILE A 140 -6.63 -6.16 -8.97
CA ILE A 140 -6.81 -5.90 -10.41
C ILE A 140 -8.28 -5.63 -10.73
N GLU A 141 -9.18 -6.48 -10.28
CA GLU A 141 -10.62 -6.34 -10.53
C GLU A 141 -11.17 -5.04 -9.95
N LYS A 142 -10.77 -4.70 -8.72
CA LYS A 142 -11.14 -3.45 -8.08
C LYS A 142 -10.69 -2.23 -8.89
N LEU A 143 -9.43 -2.19 -9.33
CA LEU A 143 -8.88 -1.08 -10.10
C LEU A 143 -9.51 -0.97 -11.49
N GLN A 144 -9.77 -2.09 -12.16
CA GLN A 144 -10.42 -2.13 -13.47
C GLN A 144 -11.89 -1.70 -13.42
N SER A 145 -12.55 -1.84 -12.29
CA SER A 145 -13.94 -1.40 -12.10
C SER A 145 -14.10 0.10 -11.95
N LEU A 146 -13.00 0.82 -11.70
CA LEU A 146 -13.03 2.26 -11.48
C LEU A 146 -13.14 3.05 -12.79
N PRO A 147 -13.89 4.16 -12.80
CA PRO A 147 -13.77 5.15 -13.86
C PRO A 147 -12.31 5.62 -14.03
N PRO A 148 -11.81 5.79 -15.27
CA PRO A 148 -10.41 6.17 -15.49
C PRO A 148 -9.97 7.42 -14.74
N ALA A 149 -10.87 8.41 -14.58
CA ALA A 149 -10.60 9.62 -13.82
C ALA A 149 -10.31 9.33 -12.33
N LEU A 150 -11.05 8.41 -11.71
CA LEU A 150 -10.84 8.04 -10.31
C LEU A 150 -9.58 7.20 -10.13
N LEU A 151 -9.28 6.31 -11.06
CA LEU A 151 -8.01 5.55 -11.04
C LEU A 151 -6.81 6.50 -11.10
N TYR A 152 -6.85 7.50 -11.97
CA TYR A 152 -5.81 8.52 -12.07
C TYR A 152 -5.68 9.33 -10.77
N ILE A 153 -6.78 9.77 -10.17
CA ILE A 153 -6.78 10.51 -8.90
C ILE A 153 -6.17 9.66 -7.78
N ASP A 154 -6.53 8.38 -7.71
CA ASP A 154 -5.97 7.44 -6.74
C ASP A 154 -4.44 7.30 -6.90
N GLN A 155 -3.97 7.17 -8.14
CA GLN A 155 -2.54 7.08 -8.46
C GLN A 155 -1.78 8.33 -8.02
N ILE A 156 -2.24 9.54 -8.38
CA ILE A 156 -1.54 10.79 -8.03
C ILE A 156 -1.63 11.12 -6.54
N MET A 157 -2.71 10.75 -5.87
CA MET A 157 -2.83 10.85 -4.41
C MET A 157 -1.72 10.03 -3.73
N ASN A 158 -1.49 8.81 -4.19
CA ASN A 158 -0.46 7.92 -3.64
C ASN A 158 0.97 8.36 -4.00
N GLU A 159 1.13 9.26 -4.96
CA GLU A 159 2.41 9.93 -5.23
C GLU A 159 2.63 11.21 -4.40
N GLY A 160 1.70 11.51 -3.49
CA GLY A 160 1.78 12.72 -2.65
C GLY A 160 1.36 14.01 -3.36
N ARG A 161 0.83 13.95 -4.57
CA ARG A 161 0.32 15.11 -5.32
C ARG A 161 -1.09 15.50 -4.84
N LEU A 162 -1.19 15.79 -3.56
CA LEU A 162 -2.49 15.93 -2.87
C LEU A 162 -3.31 17.11 -3.38
N GLY A 163 -2.69 18.23 -3.71
CA GLY A 163 -3.40 19.41 -4.23
C GLY A 163 -4.08 19.16 -5.57
N ILE A 164 -3.40 18.50 -6.50
CA ILE A 164 -3.96 18.12 -7.81
C ILE A 164 -5.05 17.07 -7.62
N ALA A 165 -4.80 16.05 -6.80
CA ALA A 165 -5.76 15.00 -6.50
C ALA A 165 -7.05 15.57 -5.89
N GLU A 166 -6.94 16.49 -4.94
CA GLU A 166 -8.08 17.18 -4.32
C GLU A 166 -8.90 17.94 -5.36
N THR A 167 -8.25 18.79 -6.15
CA THR A 167 -8.94 19.60 -7.17
C THR A 167 -9.70 18.72 -8.15
N GLN A 168 -9.09 17.66 -8.66
CA GLN A 168 -9.72 16.76 -9.62
C GLN A 168 -10.82 15.92 -8.98
N CYS A 169 -10.64 15.46 -7.74
CA CYS A 169 -11.65 14.70 -7.02
C CYS A 169 -12.89 15.55 -6.73
N ARG A 170 -12.71 16.78 -6.32
CA ARG A 170 -13.83 17.74 -6.14
C ARG A 170 -14.56 18.02 -7.45
N ALA A 171 -13.84 18.19 -8.56
CA ALA A 171 -14.44 18.37 -9.87
C ALA A 171 -15.26 17.14 -10.31
N PHE A 172 -14.77 15.94 -10.03
CA PHE A 172 -15.50 14.69 -10.27
C PHE A 172 -16.79 14.60 -9.44
N LEU A 173 -16.69 14.88 -8.13
CA LEU A 173 -17.84 14.85 -7.20
C LEU A 173 -18.89 15.91 -7.54
N LYS A 174 -18.49 17.06 -8.08
CA LYS A 174 -19.44 18.09 -8.54
C LYS A 174 -20.36 17.56 -9.63
N LYS A 175 -19.86 16.68 -10.49
CA LYS A 175 -20.63 16.01 -11.55
C LYS A 175 -21.33 14.74 -11.07
N ASN A 176 -20.80 14.10 -10.03
CA ASN A 176 -21.25 12.81 -9.50
C ASN A 176 -21.36 12.89 -7.97
N PRO A 177 -22.31 13.66 -7.42
CA PRO A 177 -22.32 14.05 -6.00
C PRO A 177 -22.60 12.91 -5.01
N THR A 178 -23.06 11.75 -5.47
CA THR A 178 -23.33 10.56 -4.64
C THR A 178 -22.35 9.41 -4.90
N HIS A 179 -21.25 9.69 -5.61
CA HIS A 179 -20.27 8.66 -5.92
C HIS A 179 -19.40 8.33 -4.70
N THR A 180 -19.70 7.23 -4.03
CA THR A 180 -19.11 6.88 -2.72
C THR A 180 -17.61 6.61 -2.76
N TYR A 181 -17.09 6.02 -3.84
CA TYR A 181 -15.65 5.82 -3.99
C TYR A 181 -14.90 7.16 -4.11
N ALA A 182 -15.45 8.11 -4.87
CA ALA A 182 -14.87 9.46 -4.97
C ALA A 182 -14.91 10.19 -3.62
N MET A 183 -15.99 10.05 -2.84
CA MET A 183 -16.06 10.55 -1.45
C MET A 183 -14.97 9.92 -0.58
N SER A 184 -14.76 8.61 -0.70
CA SER A 184 -13.70 7.90 0.01
C SER A 184 -12.30 8.38 -0.38
N LEU A 185 -12.04 8.62 -1.65
CA LEU A 185 -10.76 9.21 -2.11
C LEU A 185 -10.56 10.61 -1.55
N LEU A 186 -11.58 11.47 -1.63
CA LEU A 186 -11.47 12.84 -1.10
C LEU A 186 -11.28 12.83 0.42
N SER A 187 -11.90 11.89 1.13
CA SER A 187 -11.69 11.72 2.57
C SER A 187 -10.26 11.32 2.91
N GLU A 188 -9.65 10.44 2.10
CA GLU A 188 -8.25 10.05 2.28
C GLU A 188 -7.30 11.23 1.98
N ILE A 189 -7.57 12.01 0.94
CA ILE A 189 -6.82 13.23 0.65
C ILE A 189 -6.92 14.21 1.83
N ALA A 190 -8.13 14.44 2.34
CA ALA A 190 -8.37 15.30 3.50
C ALA A 190 -7.64 14.78 4.76
N ASN A 191 -7.65 13.47 4.98
CA ASN A 191 -6.93 12.83 6.07
C ASN A 191 -5.41 13.06 5.98
N ARG A 192 -4.83 12.93 4.79
CA ARG A 192 -3.39 13.18 4.56
C ARG A 192 -3.02 14.66 4.70
N LEU A 193 -3.94 15.56 4.41
CA LEU A 193 -3.78 17.00 4.61
C LEU A 193 -4.04 17.46 6.05
N GLY A 194 -4.51 16.56 6.92
CA GLY A 194 -4.85 16.88 8.31
C GLY A 194 -6.25 17.48 8.51
N TYR A 195 -7.10 17.47 7.49
CA TYR A 195 -8.48 17.96 7.54
C TYR A 195 -9.43 16.84 8.00
N PHE A 196 -9.31 16.44 9.26
CA PHE A 196 -10.03 15.28 9.80
C PHE A 196 -11.54 15.46 9.89
N ASP A 197 -12.01 16.70 10.09
CA ASP A 197 -13.45 17.01 10.11
C ASP A 197 -14.07 16.81 8.74
N ASP A 198 -13.40 17.25 7.67
CA ASP A 198 -13.83 17.02 6.29
C ASP A 198 -13.83 15.53 5.94
N ALA A 199 -12.80 14.81 6.36
CA ALA A 199 -12.70 13.36 6.15
C ALA A 199 -13.82 12.60 6.85
N GLU A 200 -14.13 12.95 8.09
CA GLU A 200 -15.25 12.38 8.85
C GLU A 200 -16.59 12.62 8.14
N PHE A 201 -16.86 13.87 7.76
CA PHE A 201 -18.10 14.24 7.08
C PHE A 201 -18.30 13.47 5.78
N LEU A 202 -17.26 13.37 4.93
CA LEU A 202 -17.31 12.66 3.66
C LEU A 202 -17.61 11.16 3.84
N LEU A 203 -16.98 10.52 4.83
CA LEU A 203 -17.18 9.10 5.11
C LEU A 203 -18.54 8.82 5.75
N GLU A 204 -19.01 9.70 6.63
CA GLU A 204 -20.37 9.61 7.17
C GLU A 204 -21.40 9.62 6.05
N LYS A 205 -21.27 10.58 5.10
CA LYS A 205 -22.15 10.65 3.93
C LYS A 205 -22.03 9.44 3.01
N ALA A 206 -20.82 8.96 2.75
CA ALA A 206 -20.60 7.77 1.94
C ALA A 206 -21.28 6.53 2.55
N VAL A 207 -21.20 6.36 3.87
CA VAL A 207 -21.87 5.27 4.60
C VAL A 207 -23.40 5.41 4.55
N GLU A 208 -23.93 6.64 4.61
CA GLU A 208 -25.38 6.88 4.43
C GLU A 208 -25.86 6.43 3.03
N PHE A 209 -25.09 6.69 1.97
CA PHE A 209 -25.44 6.27 0.62
C PHE A 209 -25.27 4.76 0.39
N LYS A 210 -24.29 4.12 1.03
CA LYS A 210 -24.02 2.69 0.94
C LYS A 210 -23.83 2.05 2.32
N PRO A 211 -24.90 1.88 3.09
CA PRO A 211 -24.83 1.43 4.49
C PRO A 211 -24.32 -0.02 4.67
N LYS A 212 -24.35 -0.82 3.60
CA LYS A 212 -23.83 -2.19 3.57
C LYS A 212 -22.41 -2.30 3.01
N ASP A 213 -21.77 -1.19 2.67
CA ASP A 213 -20.37 -1.22 2.23
C ASP A 213 -19.46 -1.26 3.46
N GLY A 214 -18.90 -2.43 3.74
CA GLY A 214 -18.06 -2.65 4.90
C GLY A 214 -16.75 -1.85 4.84
N ASP A 215 -16.16 -1.68 3.66
CA ASP A 215 -14.92 -0.92 3.48
C ASP A 215 -15.11 0.57 3.81
N LEU A 216 -16.21 1.17 3.37
CA LEU A 216 -16.53 2.56 3.71
C LEU A 216 -16.73 2.73 5.21
N ARG A 217 -17.48 1.82 5.85
CA ARG A 217 -17.73 1.88 7.30
C ARG A 217 -16.45 1.67 8.09
N MET A 218 -15.57 0.80 7.65
CA MET A 218 -14.25 0.60 8.28
C MET A 218 -13.40 1.87 8.19
N LYS A 219 -13.35 2.52 7.04
CA LYS A 219 -12.65 3.81 6.87
C LYS A 219 -13.26 4.90 7.77
N TYR A 220 -14.57 4.91 7.88
CA TYR A 220 -15.26 5.84 8.80
C TYR A 220 -14.85 5.57 10.25
N ALA A 221 -14.85 4.32 10.70
CA ALA A 221 -14.38 3.95 12.02
C ALA A 221 -12.93 4.39 12.28
N GLN A 222 -12.04 4.22 11.29
CA GLN A 222 -10.64 4.64 11.39
C GLN A 222 -10.48 6.15 11.58
N ILE A 223 -11.25 6.98 10.87
CA ILE A 223 -11.25 8.44 11.06
C ILE A 223 -11.80 8.84 12.42
N LEU A 224 -12.87 8.21 12.87
CA LEU A 224 -13.42 8.44 14.20
C LEU A 224 -12.41 8.12 15.31
N ARG A 225 -11.67 7.00 15.16
CA ARG A 225 -10.60 6.63 16.08
C ARG A 225 -9.48 7.69 16.08
N LYS A 226 -9.05 8.14 14.90
CA LYS A 226 -8.02 9.17 14.77
C LYS A 226 -8.42 10.47 15.47
N LYS A 227 -9.69 10.80 15.46
CA LYS A 227 -10.27 11.91 16.20
C LYS A 227 -10.58 11.60 17.67
N GLN A 228 -10.16 10.43 18.15
CA GLN A 228 -10.37 9.97 19.54
C GLN A 228 -11.86 9.86 19.94
N LYS A 229 -12.73 9.65 18.99
CA LYS A 229 -14.16 9.39 19.19
C LYS A 229 -14.40 7.89 19.42
N PHE A 230 -13.82 7.33 20.48
CA PHE A 230 -13.75 5.88 20.70
C PHE A 230 -15.12 5.20 20.82
N ALA A 231 -16.11 5.84 21.46
CA ALA A 231 -17.45 5.29 21.56
C ALA A 231 -18.13 5.14 20.18
N LYS A 232 -18.02 6.16 19.32
CA LYS A 232 -18.54 6.10 17.95
C LYS A 232 -17.77 5.10 17.09
N THR A 233 -16.46 4.99 17.29
CA THR A 233 -15.61 3.99 16.60
C THR A 233 -16.11 2.59 16.91
N LEU A 234 -16.31 2.25 18.18
CA LEU A 234 -16.79 0.94 18.58
C LEU A 234 -18.21 0.66 18.08
N GLU A 235 -19.08 1.68 18.04
CA GLU A 235 -20.41 1.58 17.45
C GLU A 235 -20.35 1.15 15.98
N GLN A 236 -19.50 1.81 15.17
CA GLN A 236 -19.35 1.47 13.76
C GLN A 236 -18.76 0.05 13.56
N VAL A 237 -17.81 -0.32 14.38
CA VAL A 237 -17.22 -1.68 14.33
C VAL A 237 -18.23 -2.74 14.78
N ASN A 238 -19.07 -2.46 15.74
CA ASN A 238 -20.18 -3.35 16.14
C ASN A 238 -21.16 -3.56 14.99
N ILE A 239 -21.55 -2.49 14.28
CA ILE A 239 -22.42 -2.59 13.11
C ILE A 239 -21.78 -3.49 12.03
N LEU A 240 -20.47 -3.35 11.79
CA LEU A 240 -19.73 -4.23 10.86
C LEU A 240 -19.79 -5.71 11.28
N CYS A 241 -19.58 -5.99 12.57
CA CYS A 241 -19.65 -7.36 13.08
C CYS A 241 -21.06 -7.95 13.00
N ASP A 242 -22.09 -7.14 13.18
CA ASP A 242 -23.50 -7.56 13.07
C ASP A 242 -23.91 -7.79 11.60
N GLN A 243 -23.44 -6.94 10.67
CA GLN A 243 -23.71 -7.08 9.24
C GLN A 243 -22.94 -8.26 8.61
N TYR A 244 -21.75 -8.54 9.11
CA TYR A 244 -20.82 -9.53 8.57
C TYR A 244 -20.31 -10.44 9.69
N PRO A 245 -21.16 -11.28 10.31
CA PRO A 245 -20.80 -12.06 11.50
C PRO A 245 -19.70 -13.09 11.25
N ASP A 246 -19.54 -13.55 10.01
CA ASP A 246 -18.50 -14.51 9.62
C ASP A 246 -17.20 -13.85 9.16
N ASN A 247 -17.14 -12.52 9.14
CA ASN A 247 -15.93 -11.78 8.80
C ASN A 247 -14.99 -11.67 10.01
N HIS A 248 -14.01 -12.57 10.07
CA HIS A 248 -13.05 -12.61 11.16
C HIS A 248 -12.16 -11.34 11.26
N SER A 249 -11.96 -10.65 10.14
CA SER A 249 -11.21 -9.37 10.12
C SER A 249 -11.94 -8.29 10.90
N TYR A 250 -13.26 -8.18 10.76
CA TYR A 250 -14.06 -7.22 11.52
C TYR A 250 -14.15 -7.58 13.02
N GLN A 251 -14.24 -8.88 13.34
CA GLN A 251 -14.15 -9.35 14.72
C GLN A 251 -12.79 -9.05 15.36
N ALA A 252 -11.72 -9.24 14.60
CA ALA A 252 -10.36 -8.90 15.04
C ALA A 252 -10.20 -7.40 15.26
N GLN A 253 -10.80 -6.56 14.40
CA GLN A 253 -10.83 -5.11 14.58
C GLN A 253 -11.58 -4.73 15.87
N LYS A 254 -12.73 -5.35 16.15
CA LYS A 254 -13.46 -5.15 17.41
C LYS A 254 -12.59 -5.50 18.61
N ALA A 255 -11.88 -6.62 18.58
CA ALA A 255 -10.95 -7.00 19.64
C ALA A 255 -9.85 -5.94 19.82
N SER A 256 -9.30 -5.42 18.73
CA SER A 256 -8.30 -4.34 18.76
C SER A 256 -8.84 -3.07 19.42
N GLU A 257 -10.07 -2.65 19.10
CA GLU A 257 -10.72 -1.49 19.73
C GLU A 257 -10.92 -1.69 21.23
N ILE A 258 -11.37 -2.88 21.63
CA ILE A 258 -11.55 -3.24 23.03
C ILE A 258 -10.21 -3.23 23.79
N MET A 259 -9.15 -3.76 23.17
CA MET A 259 -7.79 -3.72 23.74
C MET A 259 -7.29 -2.30 23.95
N GLN A 260 -7.52 -1.42 23.00
CA GLN A 260 -7.09 -0.01 23.08
C GLN A 260 -7.85 0.76 24.16
N ASN A 261 -9.08 0.35 24.45
CA ASN A 261 -9.84 0.86 25.61
C ASN A 261 -9.39 0.24 26.95
N GLY A 262 -8.39 -0.63 26.93
CA GLY A 262 -7.77 -1.21 28.11
C GLY A 262 -8.38 -2.53 28.60
N ASP A 263 -9.43 -3.04 27.96
CA ASP A 263 -10.08 -4.30 28.34
C ASP A 263 -9.44 -5.50 27.58
N HIS A 264 -8.21 -5.82 27.97
CA HIS A 264 -7.46 -6.93 27.37
C HIS A 264 -8.09 -8.31 27.63
N GLU A 265 -8.76 -8.49 28.75
CA GLU A 265 -9.45 -9.74 29.07
C GLU A 265 -10.64 -9.99 28.16
N ALA A 266 -11.49 -8.98 27.96
CA ALA A 266 -12.60 -9.08 27.02
C ALA A 266 -12.12 -9.31 25.57
N ALA A 267 -11.03 -8.66 25.19
CA ALA A 267 -10.41 -8.87 23.87
C ALA A 267 -9.93 -10.32 23.69
N ILE A 268 -9.28 -10.93 24.68
CA ILE A 268 -8.85 -12.33 24.63
C ILE A 268 -10.04 -13.26 24.43
N LYS A 269 -11.15 -13.05 25.16
CA LYS A 269 -12.38 -13.84 25.00
C LYS A 269 -12.90 -13.78 23.57
N LEU A 270 -12.92 -12.60 22.97
CA LEU A 270 -13.36 -12.42 21.58
C LEU A 270 -12.40 -13.09 20.59
N LEU A 271 -11.09 -12.96 20.81
CA LEU A 271 -10.07 -13.64 19.99
C LEU A 271 -10.16 -15.16 20.10
N ASP A 272 -10.41 -15.69 21.29
CA ASP A 272 -10.66 -17.12 21.51
C ASP A 272 -11.89 -17.61 20.74
N ASN A 273 -12.96 -16.83 20.70
CA ASN A 273 -14.13 -17.15 19.88
C ASN A 273 -13.82 -17.20 18.39
N ILE A 274 -12.97 -16.29 17.90
CA ILE A 274 -12.50 -16.32 16.51
C ILE A 274 -11.69 -17.60 16.26
N LEU A 275 -10.82 -17.99 17.17
CA LEU A 275 -9.98 -19.18 17.05
C LEU A 275 -10.76 -20.48 17.15
N GLN A 276 -11.88 -20.52 17.85
CA GLN A 276 -12.79 -21.69 17.83
C GLN A 276 -13.34 -21.96 16.45
N LYS A 277 -13.67 -20.90 15.69
CA LYS A 277 -14.19 -21.00 14.32
C LYS A 277 -13.08 -21.18 13.28
N ASN A 278 -11.93 -20.58 13.51
CA ASN A 278 -10.77 -20.65 12.63
C ASN A 278 -9.48 -20.86 13.44
N PRO A 279 -9.15 -22.13 13.78
CA PRO A 279 -8.00 -22.46 14.63
C PRO A 279 -6.63 -22.23 13.96
N TYR A 280 -6.58 -21.94 12.68
CA TYR A 280 -5.36 -21.66 11.91
C TYR A 280 -5.17 -20.18 11.58
N ASN A 281 -5.89 -19.28 12.26
CA ASN A 281 -5.72 -17.85 12.08
C ASN A 281 -4.50 -17.32 12.83
N PHE A 282 -3.36 -17.27 12.14
CA PHE A 282 -2.09 -16.82 12.72
C PHE A 282 -2.14 -15.39 13.24
N SER A 283 -2.85 -14.49 12.54
CA SER A 283 -3.00 -13.08 12.93
C SER A 283 -3.74 -12.94 14.27
N THR A 284 -4.76 -13.77 14.50
CA THR A 284 -5.52 -13.79 15.76
C THR A 284 -4.65 -14.27 16.92
N PHE A 285 -3.79 -15.29 16.71
CA PHE A 285 -2.83 -15.70 17.71
C PHE A 285 -1.84 -14.58 18.06
N THR A 286 -1.36 -13.83 17.08
CA THR A 286 -0.47 -12.68 17.32
C THR A 286 -1.15 -11.62 18.16
N SER A 287 -2.39 -11.26 17.83
CA SER A 287 -3.19 -10.30 18.61
C SER A 287 -3.47 -10.78 20.03
N LYS A 288 -3.75 -12.07 20.21
CA LYS A 288 -3.90 -12.69 21.53
C LYS A 288 -2.60 -12.61 22.34
N GLY A 289 -1.46 -12.88 21.72
CA GLY A 289 -0.15 -12.72 22.33
C GLY A 289 0.10 -11.30 22.82
N HIS A 290 -0.29 -10.28 22.04
CA HIS A 290 -0.15 -8.88 22.46
C HIS A 290 -1.01 -8.57 23.70
N ALA A 291 -2.27 -9.02 23.73
CA ALA A 291 -3.14 -8.84 24.90
C ALA A 291 -2.58 -9.56 26.13
N GLN A 292 -2.12 -10.80 25.99
CA GLN A 292 -1.52 -11.60 27.06
C GLN A 292 -0.24 -10.94 27.60
N LYS A 293 0.63 -10.45 26.71
CA LYS A 293 1.85 -9.70 27.10
C LYS A 293 1.48 -8.48 27.94
N THR A 294 0.48 -7.72 27.56
CA THR A 294 0.07 -6.52 28.29
C THR A 294 -0.48 -6.86 29.68
N LEU A 295 -1.16 -7.98 29.83
CA LEU A 295 -1.62 -8.50 31.12
C LEU A 295 -0.51 -9.15 31.96
N GLY A 296 0.74 -9.19 31.49
CA GLY A 296 1.86 -9.84 32.18
C GLY A 296 1.87 -11.36 32.08
N GLN A 297 1.04 -11.93 31.22
CA GLN A 297 0.98 -13.38 30.95
C GLN A 297 2.04 -13.76 29.91
N THR A 298 3.31 -13.65 30.27
CA THR A 298 4.44 -13.77 29.33
C THR A 298 4.53 -15.17 28.71
N ASP A 299 4.36 -16.24 29.49
CA ASP A 299 4.46 -17.61 28.98
C ASP A 299 3.34 -17.93 27.98
N GLU A 300 2.12 -17.47 28.24
CA GLU A 300 0.98 -17.59 27.34
C GLU A 300 1.21 -16.79 26.06
N ALA A 301 1.76 -15.58 26.18
CA ALA A 301 2.10 -14.74 25.02
C ALA A 301 3.13 -15.43 24.11
N ILE A 302 4.17 -16.03 24.68
CA ILE A 302 5.18 -16.81 23.95
C ILE A 302 4.50 -17.94 23.17
N LYS A 303 3.63 -18.72 23.82
CA LYS A 303 2.90 -19.81 23.15
C LYS A 303 2.04 -19.31 22.00
N SER A 304 1.36 -18.17 22.16
CA SER A 304 0.54 -17.56 21.11
C SER A 304 1.38 -17.13 19.91
N TYR A 305 2.50 -16.46 20.13
CA TYR A 305 3.42 -16.08 19.05
C TYR A 305 4.05 -17.27 18.34
N GLN A 306 4.46 -18.30 19.10
CA GLN A 306 5.00 -19.54 18.53
C GLN A 306 3.95 -20.27 17.70
N THR A 307 2.71 -20.32 18.14
CA THR A 307 1.61 -20.92 17.37
C THR A 307 1.40 -20.15 16.06
N ALA A 308 1.45 -18.81 16.11
CA ALA A 308 1.31 -17.97 14.93
C ALA A 308 2.37 -18.28 13.86
N TYR A 309 3.65 -18.32 14.21
CA TYR A 309 4.70 -18.61 13.23
C TYR A 309 4.74 -20.09 12.79
N LYS A 310 4.28 -21.03 13.61
CA LYS A 310 4.14 -22.45 13.20
C LYS A 310 3.06 -22.61 12.14
N ILE A 311 1.97 -21.84 12.24
CA ILE A 311 0.92 -21.81 11.22
C ILE A 311 1.42 -21.13 9.95
N LYS A 312 2.09 -19.98 10.08
CA LYS A 312 2.62 -19.19 8.98
C LYS A 312 4.08 -18.81 9.22
N PRO A 313 5.04 -19.62 8.74
CA PRO A 313 6.47 -19.42 8.99
C PRO A 313 7.04 -18.10 8.44
N ASP A 314 6.39 -17.47 7.48
CA ASP A 314 6.77 -16.17 6.93
C ASP A 314 6.08 -14.98 7.61
N HIS A 315 5.37 -15.21 8.71
CA HIS A 315 4.75 -14.15 9.53
C HIS A 315 5.79 -13.50 10.45
N GLY A 316 6.49 -12.49 9.94
CA GLY A 316 7.61 -11.83 10.63
C GLY A 316 7.23 -11.17 11.94
N GLU A 317 5.99 -10.66 12.08
CA GLU A 317 5.52 -10.00 13.31
C GLU A 317 5.57 -10.89 14.54
N ALA A 318 5.30 -12.18 14.40
CA ALA A 318 5.39 -13.13 15.52
C ALA A 318 6.83 -13.26 16.04
N PHE A 319 7.81 -13.35 15.14
CA PHE A 319 9.23 -13.39 15.51
C PHE A 319 9.72 -12.07 16.09
N PHE A 320 9.32 -10.96 15.52
CA PHE A 320 9.63 -9.63 16.06
C PHE A 320 9.06 -9.46 17.47
N SER A 321 7.83 -9.92 17.71
CA SER A 321 7.19 -9.84 19.02
C SER A 321 7.91 -10.72 20.06
N LEU A 322 8.38 -11.90 19.67
CA LEU A 322 9.22 -12.75 20.52
C LEU A 322 10.58 -12.10 20.83
N ALA A 323 11.24 -11.50 19.82
CA ALA A 323 12.50 -10.78 20.00
C ALA A 323 12.38 -9.61 20.99
N ASN A 324 11.22 -8.94 21.00
CA ASN A 324 10.95 -7.86 21.94
C ASN A 324 10.63 -8.31 23.38
N LEU A 325 10.46 -9.60 23.62
CA LEU A 325 10.39 -10.14 24.97
C LEU A 325 11.81 -10.32 25.48
N LYS A 326 12.24 -9.47 26.40
CA LYS A 326 13.64 -9.42 26.92
C LYS A 326 14.14 -10.75 27.48
N THR A 327 13.24 -11.66 27.84
CA THR A 327 13.53 -12.96 28.44
C THR A 327 13.50 -14.12 27.46
N TYR A 328 13.15 -13.88 26.20
CA TYR A 328 13.05 -14.93 25.19
C TYR A 328 14.36 -15.07 24.42
N SER A 329 14.83 -16.31 24.27
CA SER A 329 16.00 -16.66 23.45
C SER A 329 15.58 -17.62 22.36
N PHE A 330 15.88 -17.26 21.09
CA PHE A 330 15.59 -18.11 19.95
C PHE A 330 16.45 -19.37 19.94
N SER A 331 15.83 -20.50 19.58
CA SER A 331 16.55 -21.75 19.28
C SER A 331 17.31 -21.63 17.94
N LYS A 332 18.25 -22.56 17.70
CA LYS A 332 18.95 -22.67 16.40
C LYS A 332 17.97 -22.86 15.25
N ASP A 333 16.93 -23.67 15.43
CA ASP A 333 15.93 -23.95 14.41
C ASP A 333 15.11 -22.71 14.07
N GLU A 334 14.72 -21.94 15.10
CA GLU A 334 14.04 -20.65 14.90
C GLU A 334 14.92 -19.66 14.15
N LEU A 335 16.19 -19.52 14.52
CA LEU A 335 17.14 -18.62 13.83
C LEU A 335 17.36 -19.03 12.36
N ASN A 336 17.51 -20.33 12.10
CA ASN A 336 17.66 -20.84 10.73
C ASN A 336 16.39 -20.59 9.90
N GLY A 337 15.22 -20.84 10.48
CA GLY A 337 13.93 -20.56 9.82
C GLY A 337 13.77 -19.09 9.47
N MET A 338 14.10 -18.17 10.38
CA MET A 338 14.07 -16.73 10.12
C MET A 338 15.04 -16.31 9.01
N ARG A 339 16.26 -16.86 8.99
CA ARG A 339 17.26 -16.57 7.95
C ARG A 339 16.81 -17.05 6.58
N ASP A 340 16.15 -18.22 6.52
CA ASP A 340 15.60 -18.74 5.25
C ASP A 340 14.46 -17.87 4.73
N GLN A 341 13.56 -17.40 5.60
CA GLN A 341 12.50 -16.50 5.22
C GLN A 341 13.05 -15.13 4.75
N ALA A 342 14.05 -14.58 5.45
CA ALA A 342 14.65 -13.28 5.11
C ALA A 342 15.31 -13.24 3.72
N LYS A 343 15.67 -14.39 3.16
CA LYS A 343 16.27 -14.53 1.81
C LYS A 343 15.23 -14.56 0.70
N ARG A 344 13.96 -14.73 1.00
CA ARG A 344 12.91 -14.82 -0.01
C ARG A 344 12.70 -13.49 -0.73
N VAL A 345 12.55 -13.55 -2.05
CA VAL A 345 12.28 -12.37 -2.91
C VAL A 345 10.80 -11.98 -2.90
N ASP A 346 9.92 -12.94 -2.66
CA ASP A 346 8.46 -12.76 -2.67
C ASP A 346 7.87 -12.38 -1.30
N LEU A 347 8.71 -12.18 -0.29
CA LEU A 347 8.30 -11.75 1.05
C LEU A 347 7.90 -10.28 1.04
N SER A 348 6.81 -9.92 1.76
CA SER A 348 6.40 -8.53 1.92
C SER A 348 7.51 -7.69 2.57
N LEU A 349 7.60 -6.41 2.25
CA LEU A 349 8.59 -5.50 2.86
C LEU A 349 8.42 -5.43 4.38
N ARG A 350 7.19 -5.48 4.85
CA ARG A 350 6.86 -5.47 6.29
C ARG A 350 7.42 -6.70 6.98
N ASP A 351 7.14 -7.91 6.47
CA ASP A 351 7.66 -9.16 7.04
C ASP A 351 9.19 -9.22 6.95
N LYS A 352 9.76 -8.77 5.83
CA LYS A 352 11.21 -8.66 5.65
C LYS A 352 11.85 -7.78 6.73
N ALA A 353 11.27 -6.62 7.02
CA ALA A 353 11.73 -5.73 8.08
C ALA A 353 11.64 -6.42 9.45
N TYR A 354 10.54 -7.09 9.76
CA TYR A 354 10.38 -7.82 11.00
C TYR A 354 11.44 -8.91 11.19
N PHE A 355 11.74 -9.71 10.16
CA PHE A 355 12.80 -10.72 10.25
C PHE A 355 14.17 -10.11 10.46
N HIS A 356 14.50 -9.01 9.78
CA HIS A 356 15.77 -8.31 9.98
C HIS A 356 15.92 -7.72 11.37
N PHE A 357 14.85 -7.26 12.00
CA PHE A 357 14.88 -6.79 13.39
C PHE A 357 14.96 -7.92 14.40
N ALA A 358 14.41 -9.10 14.10
CA ALA A 358 14.42 -10.24 15.00
C ALA A 358 15.74 -11.01 15.00
N LEU A 359 16.52 -10.96 13.90
CA LEU A 359 17.82 -11.59 13.72
C LEU A 359 18.96 -10.78 14.34
#